data_3d7cd6d2110e2484cbb6b157ddfbd4a0
#
_entry.id   3d7cd6d2110e2484cbb6b157ddfbd4a0
#
_cell.length_a   1.000
_cell.length_b   1.000
_cell.length_c   1.000
_cell.angle_alpha   90.00
_cell.angle_beta   90.00
_cell.angle_gamma   90.00
#
_symmetry.space_group_name_H-M   'P 1'
#
loop_
_entity.id
_entity.type
_entity.pdbx_description
1 polymer ?
#
loop_
_entity_poly.entity_id
_entity_poly.type
_entity_poly.pdbx_seq_one_letter_code
_entity_poly.pdbx_strand_id
1 'polypeptide(L)'
;NGSGVLGKIVKADLGFQPIGAPNPATAPVVSAAIPAPDMLPPIGVPAETVKLSAMRKTIARRLTQSKQNVPHFYLTVRCQLDALLKLRGELNASLSAQGIKLSVNDLLIKAMAKAMERVPDINVQFGGEELYRFSRVDIAMAVAIEGGLITPVIRDAGALSLSAIASQSKALAAKAHDGSLIVDVRQGGTAAISNLGMFGLDEM
;
A
#
# COMPACT_ATOMS: atom_id res chain seq x y z
N ASN A 1 55.49 27.08 -18.95
CA ASN A 1 55.92 27.99 -17.89
C ASN A 1 54.68 28.37 -17.09
N GLY A 2 54.70 28.14 -15.79
CA GLY A 2 53.62 28.51 -14.91
C GLY A 2 53.61 29.99 -14.57
N SER A 3 52.45 30.53 -14.18
CA SER A 3 52.28 31.93 -13.76
C SER A 3 52.73 32.24 -12.34
N GLY A 4 53.17 31.23 -11.57
CA GLY A 4 53.64 31.37 -10.21
C GLY A 4 55.07 31.89 -10.12
N VAL A 5 55.51 32.32 -8.90
CA VAL A 5 56.84 32.83 -8.62
C VAL A 5 57.92 31.82 -9.07
N LEU A 6 58.93 32.26 -9.79
CA LEU A 6 59.97 31.45 -10.41
C LEU A 6 59.47 30.46 -11.49
N GLY A 7 58.40 30.78 -12.19
CA GLY A 7 57.86 29.94 -13.26
C GLY A 7 57.15 28.66 -12.80
N LYS A 8 56.78 28.55 -11.53
CA LYS A 8 56.02 27.41 -10.99
C LYS A 8 54.59 27.42 -11.53
N ILE A 9 54.11 26.22 -11.91
CA ILE A 9 52.74 26.01 -12.30
C ILE A 9 51.86 26.14 -11.06
N VAL A 10 50.90 27.08 -11.06
CA VAL A 10 49.91 27.28 -10.00
C VAL A 10 48.56 26.75 -10.44
N LYS A 11 47.63 26.58 -9.52
CA LYS A 11 46.27 26.02 -9.77
C LYS A 11 45.53 26.75 -10.91
N ALA A 12 45.79 28.05 -11.10
CA ALA A 12 45.22 28.85 -12.18
C ALA A 12 45.70 28.44 -13.57
N ASP A 13 46.92 27.90 -13.69
CA ASP A 13 47.52 27.48 -14.96
C ASP A 13 46.97 26.15 -15.47
N LEU A 14 46.24 25.41 -14.64
CA LEU A 14 45.65 24.10 -14.98
C LEU A 14 44.30 24.19 -15.67
N GLY A 15 43.84 25.40 -15.98
CA GLY A 15 42.58 25.60 -16.71
C GLY A 15 41.35 25.08 -15.97
N PHE A 16 41.45 24.80 -14.68
CA PHE A 16 40.27 24.52 -13.87
C PHE A 16 39.46 25.82 -13.75
N GLN A 17 38.51 25.98 -14.62
CA GLN A 17 37.42 26.90 -14.32
C GLN A 17 36.82 26.44 -12.99
N PRO A 18 36.58 27.35 -12.03
CA PRO A 18 35.81 26.99 -10.85
C PRO A 18 34.50 26.37 -11.38
N ILE A 19 34.22 25.13 -11.00
CA ILE A 19 32.91 24.53 -11.26
C ILE A 19 31.94 25.56 -10.74
N GLY A 20 31.23 26.25 -11.67
CA GLY A 20 30.30 27.30 -11.34
C GLY A 20 29.42 26.79 -10.22
N ALA A 21 29.15 27.61 -9.21
CA ALA A 21 28.22 27.28 -8.16
C ALA A 21 27.04 26.54 -8.80
N PRO A 22 26.59 25.41 -8.26
CA PRO A 22 25.53 24.63 -8.89
C PRO A 22 24.42 25.62 -9.23
N ASN A 23 24.14 25.74 -10.54
CA ASN A 23 23.03 26.52 -11.04
C ASN A 23 21.86 26.18 -10.10
N PRO A 24 21.19 27.15 -9.44
CA PRO A 24 20.13 26.80 -8.52
C PRO A 24 19.23 25.83 -9.27
N ALA A 25 19.31 24.57 -8.90
CA ALA A 25 18.61 23.48 -9.58
C ALA A 25 17.21 24.01 -9.79
N THR A 26 16.78 24.03 -11.02
CA THR A 26 15.39 24.34 -11.40
C THR A 26 14.56 23.60 -10.37
N ALA A 27 13.98 24.34 -9.45
CA ALA A 27 13.17 23.74 -8.38
C ALA A 27 12.25 22.75 -9.10
N PRO A 28 12.12 21.50 -8.64
CA PRO A 28 11.26 20.55 -9.32
C PRO A 28 9.96 21.29 -9.54
N VAL A 29 9.53 21.36 -10.81
CA VAL A 29 8.24 21.94 -11.16
C VAL A 29 7.27 21.15 -10.31
N VAL A 30 6.87 21.73 -9.20
CA VAL A 30 5.81 21.17 -8.36
C VAL A 30 4.65 21.13 -9.31
N SER A 31 4.32 19.95 -9.80
CA SER A 31 3.14 19.73 -10.63
C SER A 31 2.02 20.42 -9.89
N ALA A 32 1.56 21.56 -10.43
CA ALA A 32 0.55 22.35 -9.77
C ALA A 32 -0.61 21.40 -9.50
N ALA A 33 -0.87 21.13 -8.25
CA ALA A 33 -2.03 20.34 -7.87
C ALA A 33 -3.20 20.99 -8.58
N ILE A 34 -3.88 20.26 -9.45
CA ILE A 34 -5.11 20.72 -10.06
C ILE A 34 -5.98 21.19 -8.91
N PRO A 35 -6.34 22.47 -8.83
CA PRO A 35 -7.15 22.95 -7.71
C PRO A 35 -8.40 22.08 -7.68
N ALA A 36 -8.69 21.52 -6.52
CA ALA A 36 -9.95 20.79 -6.35
C ALA A 36 -11.07 21.72 -6.81
N PRO A 37 -12.00 21.28 -7.66
CA PRO A 37 -13.10 22.12 -8.10
C PRO A 37 -13.76 22.72 -6.85
N ASP A 38 -14.01 24.04 -6.86
CA ASP A 38 -14.75 24.72 -5.80
C ASP A 38 -16.18 24.16 -5.80
N MET A 39 -16.34 23.02 -5.12
CA MET A 39 -17.64 22.39 -4.94
C MET A 39 -18.39 23.12 -3.82
N LEU A 40 -18.99 24.23 -4.17
CA LEU A 40 -19.88 24.94 -3.26
C LEU A 40 -21.18 24.14 -3.07
N PRO A 41 -21.79 24.16 -1.88
CA PRO A 41 -23.09 23.53 -1.67
C PRO A 41 -24.15 24.16 -2.59
N PRO A 42 -25.19 23.39 -2.97
CA PRO A 42 -26.29 23.93 -3.79
C PRO A 42 -26.93 25.16 -3.17
N ILE A 43 -27.19 26.17 -3.99
CA ILE A 43 -27.81 27.43 -3.53
C ILE A 43 -29.21 27.14 -2.98
N GLY A 44 -29.51 27.70 -1.78
CA GLY A 44 -30.83 27.56 -1.15
C GLY A 44 -31.06 26.29 -0.34
N VAL A 45 -30.08 25.37 -0.28
CA VAL A 45 -30.15 24.20 0.61
C VAL A 45 -29.39 24.48 1.90
N PRO A 46 -30.02 24.40 3.09
CA PRO A 46 -29.32 24.55 4.36
C PRO A 46 -28.15 23.55 4.46
N ALA A 47 -26.95 24.03 4.72
CA ALA A 47 -25.76 23.20 4.82
C ALA A 47 -24.90 23.61 6.02
N GLU A 48 -24.38 22.62 6.73
CA GLU A 48 -23.39 22.82 7.79
C GLU A 48 -21.99 22.51 7.25
N THR A 49 -21.04 23.37 7.55
CA THR A 49 -19.63 23.15 7.17
C THR A 49 -18.91 22.35 8.25
N VAL A 50 -18.57 21.10 7.93
CA VAL A 50 -17.83 20.22 8.84
C VAL A 50 -16.38 20.07 8.36
N LYS A 51 -15.41 20.35 9.23
CA LYS A 51 -13.99 20.20 8.91
C LYS A 51 -13.60 18.72 8.86
N LEU A 52 -12.95 18.30 7.76
CA LEU A 52 -12.40 16.96 7.63
C LEU A 52 -11.22 16.75 8.61
N SER A 53 -11.17 15.55 9.22
CA SER A 53 -9.99 15.13 10.00
C SER A 53 -8.75 14.99 9.10
N ALA A 54 -7.56 15.01 9.71
CA ALA A 54 -6.29 14.85 8.99
C ALA A 54 -6.25 13.51 8.22
N MET A 55 -6.79 12.43 8.82
CA MET A 55 -6.90 11.12 8.19
C MET A 55 -7.80 11.17 6.95
N ARG A 56 -9.01 11.73 7.06
CA ARG A 56 -9.93 11.84 5.92
C ARG A 56 -9.37 12.69 4.78
N LYS A 57 -8.66 13.77 5.08
CA LYS A 57 -7.95 14.58 4.07
C LYS A 57 -6.88 13.75 3.34
N THR A 58 -6.13 12.94 4.08
CA THR A 58 -5.09 12.08 3.51
C THR A 58 -5.69 10.99 2.63
N ILE A 59 -6.77 10.34 3.07
CA ILE A 59 -7.50 9.34 2.29
C ILE A 59 -8.00 9.95 0.98
N ALA A 60 -8.71 11.07 1.04
CA ALA A 60 -9.23 11.75 -0.14
C ALA A 60 -8.13 12.05 -1.16
N ARG A 61 -7.03 12.68 -0.70
CA ARG A 61 -5.88 13.00 -1.56
C ARG A 61 -5.28 11.75 -2.21
N ARG A 62 -5.03 10.67 -1.43
CA ARG A 62 -4.42 9.44 -1.92
C ARG A 62 -5.31 8.70 -2.91
N LEU A 63 -6.61 8.61 -2.66
CA LEU A 63 -7.55 7.97 -3.56
C LEU A 63 -7.68 8.76 -4.88
N THR A 64 -7.76 10.09 -4.81
CA THR A 64 -7.79 10.94 -6.00
C THR A 64 -6.52 10.74 -6.82
N GLN A 65 -5.33 10.80 -6.20
CA GLN A 65 -4.05 10.58 -6.85
C GLN A 65 -3.97 9.19 -7.51
N SER A 66 -4.44 8.14 -6.83
CA SER A 66 -4.47 6.79 -7.37
C SER A 66 -5.37 6.70 -8.60
N LYS A 67 -6.59 7.24 -8.52
CA LYS A 67 -7.54 7.22 -9.65
C LYS A 67 -7.07 8.00 -10.86
N GLN A 68 -6.30 9.06 -10.67
CA GLN A 68 -5.79 9.89 -11.77
C GLN A 68 -4.55 9.30 -12.44
N ASN A 69 -3.68 8.60 -11.67
CA ASN A 69 -2.35 8.22 -12.16
C ASN A 69 -2.19 6.72 -12.43
N VAL A 70 -3.07 5.87 -11.90
CA VAL A 70 -2.97 4.42 -12.08
C VAL A 70 -4.07 3.93 -13.00
N PRO A 71 -3.74 3.20 -14.09
CA PRO A 71 -4.76 2.61 -14.95
C PRO A 71 -5.47 1.47 -14.20
N HIS A 72 -6.75 1.69 -13.87
CA HIS A 72 -7.59 0.72 -13.17
C HIS A 72 -8.42 -0.08 -14.14
N PHE A 73 -8.57 -1.39 -13.84
CA PHE A 73 -9.59 -2.24 -14.43
C PHE A 73 -10.20 -3.14 -13.36
N TYR A 74 -11.39 -3.66 -13.61
CA TYR A 74 -12.17 -4.41 -12.64
C TYR A 74 -12.58 -5.75 -13.23
N LEU A 75 -12.43 -6.81 -12.44
CA LEU A 75 -12.85 -8.17 -12.78
C LEU A 75 -13.70 -8.72 -11.65
N THR A 76 -14.88 -9.25 -11.99
CA THR A 76 -15.77 -9.93 -11.03
C THR A 76 -15.80 -11.42 -11.32
N VAL A 77 -15.54 -12.24 -10.32
CA VAL A 77 -15.57 -13.69 -10.40
C VAL A 77 -16.40 -14.26 -9.24
N ARG A 78 -17.30 -15.20 -9.55
CA ARG A 78 -18.06 -15.93 -8.53
C ARG A 78 -17.39 -17.26 -8.25
N CYS A 79 -17.07 -17.52 -6.98
CA CYS A 79 -16.43 -18.74 -6.53
C CYS A 79 -17.35 -19.51 -5.57
N GLN A 80 -17.39 -20.85 -5.73
CA GLN A 80 -18.05 -21.72 -4.76
C GLN A 80 -17.08 -22.00 -3.60
N LEU A 81 -17.49 -21.68 -2.39
CA LEU A 81 -16.65 -21.79 -1.18
C LEU A 81 -17.02 -22.96 -0.26
N ASP A 82 -18.03 -23.78 -0.60
CA ASP A 82 -18.53 -24.83 0.29
C ASP A 82 -17.43 -25.81 0.73
N ALA A 83 -16.62 -26.27 -0.22
CA ALA A 83 -15.49 -27.15 0.08
C ALA A 83 -14.44 -26.48 0.97
N LEU A 84 -14.15 -25.18 0.74
CA LEU A 84 -13.24 -24.39 1.55
C LEU A 84 -13.76 -24.22 2.99
N LEU A 85 -15.06 -23.96 3.15
CA LEU A 85 -15.70 -23.80 4.45
C LEU A 85 -15.71 -25.10 5.23
N LYS A 86 -15.95 -26.23 4.57
CA LYS A 86 -15.85 -27.57 5.17
C LYS A 86 -14.40 -27.84 5.65
N LEU A 87 -13.41 -27.65 4.78
CA LEU A 87 -12.00 -27.80 5.12
C LEU A 87 -11.61 -26.91 6.31
N ARG A 88 -12.07 -25.64 6.32
CA ARG A 88 -11.85 -24.74 7.46
C ARG A 88 -12.40 -25.30 8.75
N GLY A 89 -13.59 -25.92 8.73
CA GLY A 89 -14.20 -26.56 9.89
C GLY A 89 -13.34 -27.70 10.46
N GLU A 90 -12.88 -28.57 9.58
CA GLU A 90 -12.00 -29.70 9.93
C GLU A 90 -10.64 -29.24 10.50
N LEU A 91 -10.02 -28.25 9.86
CA LEU A 91 -8.77 -27.66 10.33
C LEU A 91 -8.94 -26.98 11.70
N ASN A 92 -10.03 -26.22 11.90
CA ASN A 92 -10.30 -25.58 13.17
C ASN A 92 -10.56 -26.56 14.30
N ALA A 93 -11.19 -27.70 14.03
CA ALA A 93 -11.33 -28.77 15.01
C ALA A 93 -9.96 -29.33 15.45
N SER A 94 -9.06 -29.57 14.48
CA SER A 94 -7.71 -30.06 14.75
C SER A 94 -6.82 -29.06 15.47
N LEU A 95 -6.97 -27.77 15.20
CA LEU A 95 -6.15 -26.68 15.75
C LEU A 95 -6.68 -26.14 17.10
N SER A 96 -7.86 -26.61 17.54
CA SER A 96 -8.53 -26.12 18.76
C SER A 96 -7.66 -26.26 20.01
N ALA A 97 -6.97 -27.38 20.14
CA ALA A 97 -6.05 -27.65 21.25
C ALA A 97 -4.86 -26.67 21.31
N GLN A 98 -4.51 -26.06 20.20
CA GLN A 98 -3.42 -25.07 20.08
C GLN A 98 -3.95 -23.62 20.25
N GLY A 99 -5.24 -23.42 20.46
CA GLY A 99 -5.85 -22.10 20.57
C GLY A 99 -5.88 -21.30 19.25
N ILE A 100 -5.62 -21.96 18.12
CA ILE A 100 -5.60 -21.35 16.78
C ILE A 100 -6.97 -21.53 16.13
N LYS A 101 -7.49 -20.44 15.56
CA LYS A 101 -8.76 -20.44 14.81
C LYS A 101 -8.56 -19.74 13.49
N LEU A 102 -8.72 -20.47 12.41
CA LEU A 102 -8.64 -19.96 11.03
C LEU A 102 -9.92 -19.22 10.67
N SER A 103 -9.79 -18.03 10.14
CA SER A 103 -10.87 -17.28 9.49
C SER A 103 -10.94 -17.62 7.99
N VAL A 104 -12.04 -17.25 7.32
CA VAL A 104 -12.13 -17.34 5.85
C VAL A 104 -11.06 -16.46 5.22
N ASN A 105 -10.83 -15.30 5.80
CA ASN A 105 -9.84 -14.34 5.30
C ASN A 105 -8.41 -14.91 5.28
N ASP A 106 -8.02 -15.69 6.30
CA ASP A 106 -6.70 -16.33 6.36
C ASP A 106 -6.51 -17.33 5.21
N LEU A 107 -7.57 -18.07 4.87
CA LEU A 107 -7.56 -18.99 3.73
C LEU A 107 -7.48 -18.24 2.40
N LEU A 108 -8.21 -17.13 2.26
CA LEU A 108 -8.17 -16.29 1.05
C LEU A 108 -6.79 -15.62 0.88
N ILE A 109 -6.18 -15.14 1.94
CA ILE A 109 -4.81 -14.60 1.94
C ILE A 109 -3.83 -15.67 1.42
N LYS A 110 -3.93 -16.89 1.95
CA LYS A 110 -3.07 -18.00 1.49
C LYS A 110 -3.32 -18.36 0.03
N ALA A 111 -4.57 -18.45 -0.39
CA ALA A 111 -4.95 -18.76 -1.75
C ALA A 111 -4.44 -17.69 -2.73
N MET A 112 -4.63 -16.42 -2.41
CA MET A 112 -4.15 -15.27 -3.18
C MET A 112 -2.62 -15.30 -3.31
N ALA A 113 -1.90 -15.52 -2.20
CA ALA A 113 -0.44 -15.60 -2.24
C ALA A 113 0.04 -16.74 -3.15
N LYS A 114 -0.58 -17.92 -3.05
CA LYS A 114 -0.24 -19.06 -3.92
C LYS A 114 -0.61 -18.85 -5.38
N ALA A 115 -1.67 -18.12 -5.65
CA ALA A 115 -2.03 -17.74 -7.02
C ALA A 115 -1.00 -16.78 -7.62
N MET A 116 -0.56 -15.78 -6.88
CA MET A 116 0.44 -14.80 -7.32
C MET A 116 1.84 -15.44 -7.52
N GLU A 117 2.21 -16.43 -6.72
CA GLU A 117 3.43 -17.22 -6.94
C GLU A 117 3.37 -18.02 -8.25
N ARG A 118 2.18 -18.55 -8.62
CA ARG A 118 1.97 -19.29 -9.86
C ARG A 118 1.90 -18.41 -11.10
N VAL A 119 1.49 -17.16 -10.93
CA VAL A 119 1.33 -16.17 -11.99
C VAL A 119 2.13 -14.91 -11.62
N PRO A 120 3.48 -14.95 -11.71
CA PRO A 120 4.33 -13.84 -11.24
C PRO A 120 4.07 -12.51 -11.97
N ASP A 121 3.50 -12.55 -13.15
CA ASP A 121 3.19 -11.37 -13.97
C ASP A 121 2.10 -10.48 -13.37
N ILE A 122 1.34 -10.98 -12.39
CA ILE A 122 0.39 -10.14 -11.62
C ILE A 122 0.98 -9.58 -10.32
N ASN A 123 2.17 -10.04 -9.91
CA ASN A 123 2.86 -9.55 -8.72
C ASN A 123 3.78 -8.38 -9.08
N VAL A 124 3.17 -7.32 -9.60
CA VAL A 124 3.86 -6.16 -10.16
C VAL A 124 3.27 -4.85 -9.66
N GLN A 125 4.04 -3.80 -9.75
CA GLN A 125 3.59 -2.43 -9.48
C GLN A 125 3.85 -1.55 -10.72
N PHE A 126 2.85 -0.77 -11.10
CA PHE A 126 2.96 0.23 -12.16
C PHE A 126 3.81 1.41 -11.66
N GLY A 127 4.87 1.73 -12.40
CA GLY A 127 5.82 2.81 -12.11
C GLY A 127 5.78 3.96 -13.14
N GLY A 128 4.77 4.01 -14.01
CA GLY A 128 4.69 4.96 -15.12
C GLY A 128 5.24 4.36 -16.40
N GLU A 129 6.51 4.47 -16.66
CA GLU A 129 7.17 3.88 -17.84
C GLU A 129 7.74 2.47 -17.56
N GLU A 130 7.77 2.06 -16.31
CA GLU A 130 8.35 0.79 -15.87
C GLU A 130 7.34 -0.03 -15.05
N LEU A 131 7.57 -1.35 -14.97
CA LEU A 131 6.90 -2.25 -14.06
C LEU A 131 7.90 -2.81 -13.05
N TYR A 132 7.59 -2.67 -11.78
CA TYR A 132 8.35 -3.33 -10.71
C TYR A 132 7.77 -4.70 -10.45
N ARG A 133 8.52 -5.77 -10.76
CA ARG A 133 8.13 -7.16 -10.49
C ARG A 133 8.71 -7.59 -9.15
N PHE A 134 7.85 -8.08 -8.27
CA PHE A 134 8.24 -8.53 -6.94
C PHE A 134 8.50 -10.05 -6.92
N SER A 135 9.56 -10.46 -6.22
CA SER A 135 9.92 -11.87 -6.02
C SER A 135 9.22 -12.52 -4.84
N ARG A 136 8.59 -11.71 -3.98
CA ARG A 136 7.90 -12.11 -2.76
C ARG A 136 6.48 -11.56 -2.77
N VAL A 137 5.55 -12.29 -2.18
CA VAL A 137 4.15 -11.88 -2.09
C VAL A 137 3.85 -11.38 -0.67
N ASP A 138 3.69 -10.07 -0.54
CA ASP A 138 3.34 -9.37 0.70
C ASP A 138 1.90 -8.88 0.60
N ILE A 139 1.00 -9.41 1.44
CA ILE A 139 -0.44 -9.09 1.34
C ILE A 139 -0.85 -8.13 2.43
N ALA A 140 -1.33 -6.96 2.03
CA ALA A 140 -1.97 -6.00 2.92
C ALA A 140 -3.40 -6.44 3.25
N MET A 141 -3.75 -6.42 4.52
CA MET A 141 -5.09 -6.76 5.01
C MET A 141 -5.81 -5.50 5.46
N ALA A 142 -6.97 -5.20 4.88
CA ALA A 142 -7.77 -4.06 5.28
C ALA A 142 -8.41 -4.29 6.66
N VAL A 143 -8.13 -3.40 7.61
CA VAL A 143 -8.70 -3.41 8.97
C VAL A 143 -9.41 -2.08 9.21
N ALA A 144 -10.71 -2.16 9.45
CA ALA A 144 -11.51 -0.99 9.84
C ALA A 144 -11.16 -0.56 11.26
N ILE A 145 -10.93 0.73 11.45
CA ILE A 145 -10.70 1.36 12.76
C ILE A 145 -11.63 2.55 12.93
N GLU A 146 -11.70 3.09 14.14
CA GLU A 146 -12.46 4.33 14.36
C GLU A 146 -11.91 5.47 13.47
N GLY A 147 -12.78 6.04 12.67
CA GLY A 147 -12.47 7.16 11.78
C GLY A 147 -11.76 6.80 10.46
N GLY A 148 -11.49 5.50 10.18
CA GLY A 148 -10.85 5.14 8.92
C GLY A 148 -10.50 3.67 8.74
N LEU A 149 -9.46 3.45 7.92
CA LEU A 149 -8.96 2.14 7.55
C LEU A 149 -7.43 2.12 7.66
N ILE A 150 -6.89 1.02 8.17
CA ILE A 150 -5.45 0.73 8.17
C ILE A 150 -5.20 -0.59 7.44
N THR A 151 -4.07 -0.70 6.76
CA THR A 151 -3.72 -1.85 5.94
C THR A 151 -2.41 -2.49 6.40
N PRO A 152 -2.38 -3.21 7.55
CA PRO A 152 -1.19 -3.96 7.93
C PRO A 152 -0.83 -5.04 6.91
N VAL A 153 0.47 -5.32 6.77
CA VAL A 153 1.02 -6.21 5.76
C VAL A 153 1.48 -7.53 6.38
N ILE A 154 0.99 -8.63 5.85
CA ILE A 154 1.50 -9.98 6.11
C ILE A 154 2.59 -10.24 5.08
N ARG A 155 3.85 -10.26 5.52
CA ARG A 155 5.01 -10.45 4.65
C ARG A 155 5.17 -11.92 4.30
N ASP A 156 5.60 -12.16 3.05
CA ASP A 156 5.88 -13.51 2.52
C ASP A 156 4.74 -14.52 2.77
N ALA A 157 3.52 -14.10 2.50
CA ALA A 157 2.31 -14.89 2.79
C ALA A 157 2.32 -16.25 2.07
N GLY A 158 3.05 -16.37 0.96
CA GLY A 158 3.23 -17.62 0.23
C GLY A 158 4.03 -18.67 1.01
N ALA A 159 5.07 -18.28 1.74
CA ALA A 159 5.89 -19.19 2.54
C ALA A 159 5.24 -19.56 3.90
N LEU A 160 4.38 -18.69 4.44
CA LEU A 160 3.76 -18.92 5.75
C LEU A 160 2.76 -20.09 5.75
N SER A 161 2.68 -20.82 6.87
CA SER A 161 1.59 -21.77 7.11
C SER A 161 0.27 -21.05 7.38
N LEU A 162 -0.86 -21.74 7.25
CA LEU A 162 -2.19 -21.18 7.58
C LEU A 162 -2.28 -20.72 9.04
N SER A 163 -1.72 -21.49 9.96
CA SER A 163 -1.67 -21.14 11.39
C SER A 163 -0.81 -19.89 11.64
N ALA A 164 0.30 -19.74 10.93
CA ALA A 164 1.13 -18.54 11.01
C ALA A 164 0.41 -17.31 10.47
N ILE A 165 -0.29 -17.43 9.33
CA ILE A 165 -1.13 -16.35 8.79
C ILE A 165 -2.21 -15.97 9.79
N ALA A 166 -2.96 -16.93 10.35
CA ALA A 166 -4.03 -16.67 11.31
C ALA A 166 -3.51 -15.98 12.59
N SER A 167 -2.36 -16.39 13.09
CA SER A 167 -1.74 -15.77 14.26
C SER A 167 -1.28 -14.34 13.98
N GLN A 168 -0.66 -14.11 12.81
CA GLN A 168 -0.20 -12.78 12.40
C GLN A 168 -1.38 -11.85 12.10
N SER A 169 -2.39 -12.31 11.35
CA SER A 169 -3.55 -11.49 11.01
C SER A 169 -4.30 -11.03 12.27
N LYS A 170 -4.48 -11.94 13.25
CA LYS A 170 -5.09 -11.63 14.54
C LYS A 170 -4.25 -10.61 15.33
N ALA A 171 -2.94 -10.79 15.41
CA ALA A 171 -2.05 -9.88 16.14
C ALA A 171 -2.00 -8.50 15.49
N LEU A 172 -1.96 -8.45 14.15
CA LEU A 172 -1.95 -7.20 13.39
C LEU A 172 -3.28 -6.45 13.51
N ALA A 173 -4.42 -7.16 13.48
CA ALA A 173 -5.73 -6.57 13.69
C ALA A 173 -5.87 -5.97 15.10
N ALA A 174 -5.41 -6.69 16.14
CA ALA A 174 -5.41 -6.17 17.51
C ALA A 174 -4.60 -4.88 17.61
N LYS A 175 -3.36 -4.87 17.07
CA LYS A 175 -2.50 -3.68 17.06
C LYS A 175 -3.07 -2.54 16.21
N ALA A 176 -3.89 -2.85 15.18
CA ALA A 176 -4.58 -1.82 14.40
C ALA A 176 -5.64 -1.10 15.25
N HIS A 177 -6.40 -1.87 16.05
CA HIS A 177 -7.46 -1.32 16.90
C HIS A 177 -6.92 -0.54 18.11
N ASP A 178 -5.82 -0.97 18.70
CA ASP A 178 -5.19 -0.27 19.85
C ASP A 178 -4.24 0.86 19.43
N GLY A 179 -4.03 1.08 18.13
CA GLY A 179 -3.20 2.14 17.59
C GLY A 179 -1.69 1.91 17.71
N SER A 180 -1.26 0.73 18.13
CA SER A 180 0.17 0.40 18.35
C SER A 180 0.92 -0.10 17.10
N LEU A 181 0.29 -0.07 15.91
CA LEU A 181 0.92 -0.45 14.66
C LEU A 181 2.05 0.51 14.28
N ILE A 182 3.26 -0.02 14.17
CA ILE A 182 4.42 0.72 13.66
C ILE A 182 4.32 0.97 12.14
N VAL A 183 5.02 1.99 11.66
CA VAL A 183 4.95 2.43 10.25
C VAL A 183 5.38 1.34 9.28
N ASP A 184 6.44 0.59 9.59
CA ASP A 184 6.98 -0.47 8.74
C ASP A 184 5.97 -1.57 8.38
N VAL A 185 5.04 -1.88 9.29
CA VAL A 185 4.04 -2.93 9.06
C VAL A 185 2.88 -2.45 8.19
N ARG A 186 2.78 -1.15 7.95
CA ARG A 186 1.75 -0.49 7.13
C ARG A 186 2.19 -0.20 5.70
N GLN A 187 3.43 -0.55 5.34
CA GLN A 187 4.02 -0.24 4.03
C GLN A 187 4.57 -1.49 3.36
N GLY A 188 4.63 -1.48 2.04
CA GLY A 188 5.31 -2.50 1.26
C GLY A 188 4.46 -3.71 0.85
N GLY A 189 3.14 -3.66 0.94
CA GLY A 189 2.28 -4.71 0.38
C GLY A 189 2.36 -4.74 -1.14
N THR A 190 2.47 -5.93 -1.74
CA THR A 190 2.45 -6.13 -3.20
C THR A 190 1.03 -6.34 -3.72
N ALA A 191 0.14 -6.77 -2.85
CA ALA A 191 -1.29 -6.88 -3.10
C ALA A 191 -2.08 -6.57 -1.82
N ALA A 192 -3.38 -6.35 -1.95
CA ALA A 192 -4.25 -6.06 -0.82
C ALA A 192 -5.53 -6.91 -0.88
N ILE A 193 -6.02 -7.29 0.30
CA ILE A 193 -7.31 -7.94 0.46
C ILE A 193 -8.22 -7.09 1.35
N SER A 194 -9.45 -6.88 0.88
CA SER A 194 -10.53 -6.27 1.64
C SER A 194 -11.71 -7.23 1.68
N ASN A 195 -12.28 -7.44 2.86
CA ASN A 195 -13.43 -8.30 3.05
C ASN A 195 -14.56 -7.50 3.70
N LEU A 196 -15.58 -7.20 2.94
CA LEU A 196 -16.77 -6.46 3.36
C LEU A 196 -18.03 -7.33 3.47
N GLY A 197 -17.91 -8.65 3.28
CA GLY A 197 -19.03 -9.58 3.38
C GLY A 197 -19.74 -9.54 4.73
N MET A 198 -19.04 -9.21 5.81
CA MET A 198 -19.65 -9.05 7.13
C MET A 198 -20.56 -7.83 7.24
N PHE A 199 -20.51 -6.89 6.29
CA PHE A 199 -21.35 -5.71 6.24
C PHE A 199 -22.52 -5.85 5.24
N GLY A 200 -22.74 -7.07 4.69
CA GLY A 200 -23.80 -7.34 3.75
C GLY A 200 -23.60 -6.73 2.36
N LEU A 201 -22.36 -6.50 1.97
CA LEU A 201 -21.98 -6.02 0.64
C LEU A 201 -21.67 -7.21 -0.27
N ASP A 202 -22.32 -7.29 -1.41
CA ASP A 202 -22.10 -8.33 -2.42
C ASP A 202 -20.96 -7.94 -3.39
N GLU A 203 -20.82 -6.65 -3.73
CA GLU A 203 -19.80 -6.12 -4.64
C GLU A 203 -19.26 -4.77 -4.14
N MET A 204 -18.05 -4.40 -4.56
CA MET A 204 -17.33 -3.17 -4.20
C MET A 204 -16.91 -2.40 -5.45
#